data_073f4732f5bdcc16a5bfa761884a83b5
#
_entry.id   073f4732f5bdcc16a5bfa761884a83b5
#
_cell.length_a   1.000
_cell.length_b   1.000
_cell.length_c   1.000
_cell.angle_alpha   90.00
_cell.angle_beta   90.00
_cell.angle_gamma   90.00
#
_symmetry.space_group_name_H-M   'P 1'
#
loop_
_entity.id
_entity.type
_entity.pdbx_description
1 polymer ?
#
loop_
_entity_poly.entity_id
_entity_poly.type
_entity_poly.pdbx_seq_one_letter_code
_entity_poly.pdbx_strand_id
1 'polypeptide(L)'
;RTPYTEKVIEAGVSGFTVVNHMLLPKSYKATVEEDYWHLSKNTQIWDVSCQRQVQIIGEDATKLIQLMSPRSIKDMPIGKCYYYPMIDENAGMINDPVLLKLSENKYWLSVADSDVLLWAKGLAVGRNFKVDIIEPDIYPLAIQGPKSEELMSSIFGEKIKKLKFFHFSFFEFEGTKQIIARSGYSKQD
;
A
#
# COMPACT_ATOMS: atom_id res chain seq x y z
N ARG A 1 -0.63 14.53 -9.74
CA ARG A 1 0.53 13.88 -10.38
C ARG A 1 1.27 13.06 -9.34
N THR A 2 2.03 12.06 -9.78
CA THR A 2 2.94 11.23 -8.99
C THR A 2 4.38 11.52 -9.40
N PRO A 3 5.40 11.13 -8.65
CA PRO A 3 6.79 11.21 -9.08
C PRO A 3 7.07 10.41 -10.37
N TYR A 4 6.22 9.44 -10.69
CA TYR A 4 6.36 8.57 -11.86
C TYR A 4 5.65 9.10 -13.11
N THR A 5 4.88 10.19 -13.02
CA THR A 5 4.01 10.67 -14.11
C THR A 5 4.78 10.87 -15.42
N GLU A 6 5.98 11.46 -15.38
CA GLU A 6 6.79 11.67 -16.59
C GLU A 6 7.24 10.32 -17.19
N LYS A 7 7.65 9.36 -16.37
CA LYS A 7 8.03 8.01 -16.85
C LYS A 7 6.84 7.25 -17.43
N VAL A 8 5.67 7.43 -16.86
CA VAL A 8 4.41 6.86 -17.38
C VAL A 8 4.07 7.45 -18.74
N ILE A 9 4.28 8.75 -18.94
CA ILE A 9 4.10 9.44 -20.23
C ILE A 9 5.12 8.93 -21.25
N GLU A 10 6.41 8.86 -20.88
CA GLU A 10 7.48 8.31 -21.72
C GLU A 10 7.19 6.87 -22.16
N ALA A 11 6.60 6.06 -21.29
CA ALA A 11 6.19 4.69 -21.59
C ALA A 11 4.99 4.60 -22.56
N GLY A 12 4.38 5.73 -22.92
CA GLY A 12 3.33 5.81 -23.92
C GLY A 12 1.94 5.49 -23.40
N VAL A 13 1.62 5.97 -22.19
CA VAL A 13 0.26 5.87 -21.64
C VAL A 13 -0.77 6.52 -22.56
N SER A 14 -1.92 5.87 -22.77
CA SER A 14 -3.00 6.37 -23.64
C SER A 14 -3.87 7.45 -22.97
N GLY A 15 -3.72 7.63 -21.66
CA GLY A 15 -4.46 8.63 -20.88
C GLY A 15 -4.48 8.28 -19.40
N PHE A 16 -5.12 9.15 -18.64
CA PHE A 16 -5.24 9.01 -17.18
C PHE A 16 -6.71 9.02 -16.75
N THR A 17 -6.98 8.37 -15.63
CA THR A 17 -8.17 8.59 -14.82
C THR A 17 -7.77 9.16 -13.47
N VAL A 18 -8.75 9.56 -12.66
CA VAL A 18 -8.50 10.02 -11.29
C VAL A 18 -9.07 9.00 -10.33
N VAL A 19 -8.23 8.48 -9.46
CA VAL A 19 -8.60 7.60 -8.36
C VAL A 19 -7.95 8.15 -7.10
N ASN A 20 -8.72 8.28 -6.05
CA ASN A 20 -8.25 8.73 -4.73
C ASN A 20 -7.42 10.03 -4.81
N HIS A 21 -7.91 11.02 -5.61
CA HIS A 21 -7.29 12.32 -5.90
C HIS A 21 -5.95 12.27 -6.66
N MET A 22 -5.55 11.10 -7.17
CA MET A 22 -4.30 10.90 -7.90
C MET A 22 -4.57 10.54 -9.36
N LEU A 23 -3.63 10.88 -10.25
CA LEU A 23 -3.65 10.42 -11.63
C LEU A 23 -3.26 8.94 -11.68
N LEU A 24 -4.15 8.12 -12.21
CA LEU A 24 -3.91 6.70 -12.45
C LEU A 24 -3.78 6.46 -13.96
N PRO A 25 -2.70 5.82 -14.45
CA PRO A 25 -2.57 5.43 -15.85
C PRO A 25 -3.71 4.49 -16.26
N LYS A 26 -4.32 4.74 -17.43
CA LYS A 26 -5.44 3.91 -17.92
C LYS A 26 -4.97 2.66 -18.64
N SER A 27 -4.18 2.86 -19.68
CA SER A 27 -3.68 1.78 -20.54
C SER A 27 -2.48 2.26 -21.33
N TYR A 28 -1.78 1.32 -21.91
CA TYR A 28 -0.68 1.55 -22.83
C TYR A 28 -1.02 0.96 -24.22
N LYS A 29 -0.02 0.68 -25.06
CA LYS A 29 -0.24 0.19 -26.42
C LYS A 29 -0.71 -1.26 -26.48
N ALA A 30 -0.37 -2.06 -25.47
CA ALA A 30 -0.75 -3.48 -25.43
C ALA A 30 -2.27 -3.65 -25.26
N THR A 31 -2.80 -4.71 -25.82
CA THR A 31 -4.19 -5.13 -25.58
C THR A 31 -4.33 -5.74 -24.19
N VAL A 32 -5.55 -5.81 -23.69
CA VAL A 32 -5.84 -6.46 -22.38
C VAL A 32 -5.38 -7.91 -22.36
N GLU A 33 -5.52 -8.63 -23.50
CA GLU A 33 -5.09 -10.02 -23.61
C GLU A 33 -3.56 -10.15 -23.57
N GLU A 34 -2.83 -9.28 -24.26
CA GLU A 34 -1.37 -9.23 -24.22
C GLU A 34 -0.86 -8.93 -22.82
N ASP A 35 -1.46 -7.95 -22.14
CA ASP A 35 -1.11 -7.59 -20.75
C ASP A 35 -1.40 -8.75 -19.78
N TYR A 36 -2.54 -9.44 -19.93
CA TYR A 36 -2.88 -10.62 -19.14
C TYR A 36 -1.85 -11.74 -19.29
N TRP A 37 -1.49 -12.09 -20.53
CA TRP A 37 -0.51 -13.14 -20.76
C TRP A 37 0.90 -12.73 -20.38
N HIS A 38 1.23 -11.44 -20.48
CA HIS A 38 2.50 -10.92 -19.97
C HIS A 38 2.57 -11.04 -18.44
N LEU A 39 1.55 -10.60 -17.73
CA LEU A 39 1.45 -10.72 -16.27
C LEU A 39 1.57 -12.18 -15.81
N SER A 40 0.92 -13.10 -16.51
CA SER A 40 0.89 -14.53 -16.16
C SER A 40 2.24 -15.24 -16.36
N LYS A 41 3.15 -14.69 -17.15
CA LYS A 41 4.42 -15.34 -17.55
C LYS A 41 5.67 -14.55 -17.13
N ASN A 42 5.54 -13.27 -16.88
CA ASN A 42 6.67 -12.36 -16.67
C ASN A 42 6.47 -11.50 -15.42
N THR A 43 6.93 -10.26 -15.47
CA THR A 43 6.77 -9.26 -14.41
C THR A 43 6.24 -7.97 -15.01
N GLN A 44 5.31 -7.34 -14.31
CA GLN A 44 4.82 -5.99 -14.61
C GLN A 44 5.10 -5.06 -13.45
N ILE A 45 5.29 -3.78 -13.77
CA ILE A 45 5.36 -2.70 -12.79
C ILE A 45 4.14 -1.79 -12.98
N TRP A 46 3.47 -1.45 -11.88
CA TRP A 46 2.30 -0.60 -11.90
C TRP A 46 2.50 0.62 -11.00
N ASP A 47 2.23 1.82 -11.52
CA ASP A 47 2.09 3.01 -10.69
C ASP A 47 0.76 2.92 -9.94
N VAL A 48 0.84 2.52 -8.68
CA VAL A 48 -0.31 2.43 -7.77
C VAL A 48 -0.27 3.51 -6.70
N SER A 49 0.30 4.66 -7.01
CA SER A 49 0.39 5.82 -6.09
C SER A 49 -0.97 6.31 -5.61
N CYS A 50 -2.04 5.99 -6.34
CA CYS A 50 -3.42 6.23 -5.90
C CYS A 50 -3.78 5.45 -4.62
N GLN A 51 -3.05 4.39 -4.29
CA GLN A 51 -3.13 3.71 -3.00
C GLN A 51 -2.35 4.52 -1.95
N ARG A 52 -2.92 5.66 -1.56
CA ARG A 52 -2.30 6.60 -0.62
C ARG A 52 -2.05 5.93 0.73
N GLN A 53 -1.02 6.41 1.42
CA GLN A 53 -0.70 5.91 2.75
C GLN A 53 -1.26 6.85 3.80
N VAL A 54 -1.88 6.32 4.86
CA VAL A 54 -2.26 7.09 6.04
C VAL A 54 -1.42 6.61 7.22
N GLN A 55 -0.58 7.49 7.74
CA GLN A 55 0.22 7.21 8.93
C GLN A 55 -0.52 7.64 10.19
N ILE A 56 -0.55 6.76 11.17
CA ILE A 56 -1.08 7.02 12.52
C ILE A 56 0.03 6.70 13.51
N ILE A 57 0.43 7.69 14.31
CA ILE A 57 1.48 7.56 15.33
C ILE A 57 1.06 8.25 16.62
N GLY A 58 1.38 7.67 17.78
CA GLY A 58 1.11 8.27 19.10
C GLY A 58 0.70 7.26 20.15
N GLU A 59 0.52 7.73 21.38
CA GLU A 59 0.18 6.89 22.54
C GLU A 59 -1.10 6.08 22.33
N ASP A 60 -2.10 6.66 21.65
CA ASP A 60 -3.39 6.03 21.39
C ASP A 60 -3.53 5.46 19.96
N ALA A 61 -2.41 5.37 19.18
CA ALA A 61 -2.46 4.87 17.81
C ALA A 61 -3.07 3.47 17.72
N THR A 62 -2.66 2.54 18.59
CA THR A 62 -3.21 1.18 18.64
C THR A 62 -4.71 1.18 18.98
N LYS A 63 -5.17 2.07 19.86
CA LYS A 63 -6.59 2.19 20.21
C LYS A 63 -7.41 2.70 19.03
N LEU A 64 -6.91 3.70 18.31
CA LEU A 64 -7.57 4.22 17.12
C LEU A 64 -7.64 3.17 16.02
N ILE A 65 -6.54 2.49 15.74
CA ILE A 65 -6.53 1.38 14.79
C ILE A 65 -7.53 0.29 15.22
N GLN A 66 -7.57 -0.13 16.47
CA GLN A 66 -8.53 -1.15 16.91
C GLN A 66 -9.99 -0.68 16.82
N LEU A 67 -10.24 0.63 17.00
CA LEU A 67 -11.59 1.20 16.91
C LEU A 67 -12.19 1.12 15.50
N MET A 68 -11.37 1.30 14.46
CA MET A 68 -11.83 1.40 13.07
C MET A 68 -12.11 0.04 12.42
N SER A 69 -11.78 -1.09 13.07
CA SER A 69 -11.91 -2.41 12.45
C SER A 69 -12.37 -3.47 13.45
N PRO A 70 -13.19 -4.44 13.01
CA PRO A 70 -13.56 -5.60 13.83
C PRO A 70 -12.38 -6.58 13.97
N ARG A 71 -11.33 -6.45 13.16
CA ARG A 71 -10.16 -7.32 13.22
C ARG A 71 -9.30 -6.99 14.44
N SER A 72 -9.05 -7.98 15.30
CA SER A 72 -8.12 -7.81 16.41
C SER A 72 -6.69 -7.59 15.92
N ILE A 73 -6.05 -6.54 16.44
CA ILE A 73 -4.63 -6.24 16.19
C ILE A 73 -3.76 -6.45 17.44
N LYS A 74 -4.37 -6.98 18.53
CA LYS A 74 -3.71 -7.11 19.86
C LYS A 74 -2.34 -7.77 19.77
N ASP A 75 -2.25 -8.85 19.00
CA ASP A 75 -1.04 -9.66 18.87
C ASP A 75 -0.34 -9.45 17.50
N MET A 76 -0.60 -8.32 16.85
CA MET A 76 0.05 -8.01 15.57
C MET A 76 1.52 -7.66 15.80
N PRO A 77 2.48 -8.45 15.28
CA PRO A 77 3.90 -8.15 15.43
C PRO A 77 4.34 -7.01 14.49
N ILE A 78 5.42 -6.31 14.87
CA ILE A 78 6.10 -5.36 14.00
C ILE A 78 6.61 -6.07 12.75
N GLY A 79 6.53 -5.43 11.58
CA GLY A 79 6.93 -6.01 10.29
C GLY A 79 5.86 -6.87 9.63
N LYS A 80 4.69 -7.03 10.27
CA LYS A 80 3.54 -7.76 9.71
C LYS A 80 2.60 -6.81 8.97
N CYS A 81 1.95 -7.34 7.93
CA CYS A 81 0.83 -6.71 7.26
C CYS A 81 -0.46 -7.48 7.60
N TYR A 82 -1.57 -6.76 7.71
CA TYR A 82 -2.90 -7.36 7.84
C TYR A 82 -3.84 -6.78 6.78
N TYR A 83 -4.66 -7.62 6.15
CA TYR A 83 -5.88 -7.16 5.52
C TYR A 83 -6.79 -6.58 6.61
N TYR A 84 -7.23 -5.34 6.44
CA TYR A 84 -7.80 -4.57 7.53
C TYR A 84 -9.11 -3.91 7.10
N PRO A 85 -10.25 -4.65 7.18
CA PRO A 85 -11.54 -4.08 6.85
C PRO A 85 -11.92 -3.00 7.85
N MET A 86 -12.15 -1.80 7.37
CA MET A 86 -12.67 -0.66 8.14
C MET A 86 -14.17 -0.62 8.00
N ILE A 87 -14.88 -0.48 9.11
CA ILE A 87 -16.34 -0.48 9.12
C ILE A 87 -16.90 0.73 9.86
N ASP A 88 -18.12 1.10 9.50
CA ASP A 88 -18.96 2.06 10.22
C ASP A 88 -19.74 1.39 11.36
N GLU A 89 -20.61 2.17 12.03
CA GLU A 89 -21.44 1.71 13.12
C GLU A 89 -22.55 0.71 12.71
N ASN A 90 -22.84 0.61 11.43
CA ASN A 90 -23.82 -0.31 10.86
C ASN A 90 -23.17 -1.55 10.23
N ALA A 91 -21.84 -1.74 10.45
CA ALA A 91 -21.03 -2.76 9.82
C ALA A 91 -20.90 -2.61 8.29
N GLY A 92 -21.20 -1.44 7.74
CA GLY A 92 -20.90 -1.06 6.37
C GLY A 92 -19.39 -0.90 6.16
N MET A 93 -18.85 -1.43 5.06
CA MET A 93 -17.43 -1.30 4.76
C MET A 93 -17.12 0.11 4.28
N ILE A 94 -16.22 0.81 4.99
CA ILE A 94 -15.69 2.12 4.61
C ILE A 94 -14.51 1.95 3.65
N ASN A 95 -13.58 1.06 3.98
CA ASN A 95 -12.38 0.78 3.22
C ASN A 95 -11.78 -0.57 3.65
N ASP A 96 -10.89 -1.12 2.83
CA ASP A 96 -10.20 -2.39 3.11
C ASP A 96 -8.67 -2.30 2.91
N PRO A 97 -8.00 -1.36 3.58
CA PRO A 97 -6.57 -1.17 3.41
C PRO A 97 -5.74 -2.36 3.86
N VAL A 98 -4.49 -2.37 3.45
CA VAL A 98 -3.46 -3.17 4.10
C VAL A 98 -2.88 -2.37 5.26
N LEU A 99 -2.99 -2.89 6.47
CA LEU A 99 -2.40 -2.33 7.68
C LEU A 99 -0.96 -2.84 7.84
N LEU A 100 0.00 -1.92 8.03
CA LEU A 100 1.38 -2.21 8.36
C LEU A 100 1.70 -1.72 9.77
N LYS A 101 2.22 -2.58 10.65
CA LYS A 101 2.72 -2.17 11.97
C LYS A 101 4.22 -1.87 11.89
N LEU A 102 4.60 -0.60 11.88
CA LEU A 102 5.99 -0.15 11.74
C LEU A 102 6.75 -0.13 13.06
N SER A 103 6.05 0.20 14.15
CA SER A 103 6.56 0.11 15.52
C SER A 103 5.40 -0.09 16.48
N GLU A 104 5.64 -0.10 17.81
CA GLU A 104 4.56 -0.34 18.79
C GLU A 104 3.42 0.66 18.67
N ASN A 105 3.72 1.92 18.36
CA ASN A 105 2.72 3.00 18.28
C ASN A 105 2.74 3.71 16.91
N LYS A 106 3.15 3.02 15.84
CA LYS A 106 3.19 3.58 14.49
C LYS A 106 2.67 2.60 13.47
N TYR A 107 1.65 3.02 12.76
CA TYR A 107 0.96 2.23 11.73
C TYR A 107 0.85 3.00 10.42
N TRP A 108 0.83 2.25 9.31
CA TRP A 108 0.40 2.74 8.02
C TRP A 108 -0.81 1.96 7.55
N LEU A 109 -1.77 2.68 6.99
CA LEU A 109 -2.87 2.14 6.20
C LEU A 109 -2.57 2.41 4.73
N SER A 110 -2.35 1.36 3.96
CA SER A 110 -2.23 1.44 2.50
C SER A 110 -3.64 1.39 1.92
N VAL A 111 -4.16 2.55 1.56
CA VAL A 111 -5.59 2.78 1.32
C VAL A 111 -5.97 2.38 -0.09
N ALA A 112 -7.05 1.60 -0.24
CA ALA A 112 -7.57 1.24 -1.55
C ALA A 112 -8.28 2.42 -2.22
N ASP A 113 -9.14 3.13 -1.48
CA ASP A 113 -9.91 4.28 -1.94
C ASP A 113 -10.40 5.11 -0.75
N SER A 114 -11.14 6.20 -0.99
CA SER A 114 -11.81 7.05 -0.01
C SER A 114 -10.90 7.86 0.96
N ASP A 115 -11.51 8.78 1.72
CA ASP A 115 -10.81 9.70 2.63
C ASP A 115 -10.57 9.13 4.02
N VAL A 116 -9.81 8.03 4.10
CA VAL A 116 -9.44 7.39 5.37
C VAL A 116 -8.69 8.35 6.31
N LEU A 117 -7.92 9.30 5.76
CA LEU A 117 -7.24 10.34 6.55
C LEU A 117 -8.24 11.16 7.37
N LEU A 118 -9.30 11.65 6.73
CA LEU A 118 -10.32 12.48 7.38
C LEU A 118 -11.16 11.67 8.36
N TRP A 119 -11.50 10.42 8.00
CA TRP A 119 -12.20 9.51 8.90
C TRP A 119 -11.41 9.26 10.18
N ALA A 120 -10.12 8.90 10.07
CA ALA A 120 -9.24 8.66 11.22
C ALA A 120 -9.08 9.92 12.09
N LYS A 121 -8.89 11.10 11.48
CA LYS A 121 -8.82 12.38 12.19
C LYS A 121 -10.12 12.70 12.93
N GLY A 122 -11.27 12.51 12.28
CA GLY A 122 -12.58 12.73 12.90
C GLY A 122 -12.81 11.87 14.14
N LEU A 123 -12.50 10.58 14.04
CA LEU A 123 -12.59 9.65 15.17
C LEU A 123 -11.61 9.99 16.31
N ALA A 124 -10.38 10.37 15.97
CA ALA A 124 -9.36 10.73 16.94
C ALA A 124 -9.79 11.97 17.75
N VAL A 125 -10.29 13.01 17.09
CA VAL A 125 -10.83 14.22 17.74
C VAL A 125 -12.04 13.88 18.59
N GLY A 126 -12.99 13.11 18.06
CA GLY A 126 -14.22 12.73 18.78
C GLY A 126 -13.97 11.86 20.03
N ARG A 127 -12.84 11.16 20.08
CA ARG A 127 -12.42 10.32 21.22
C ARG A 127 -11.30 10.94 22.07
N ASN A 128 -10.83 12.13 21.70
CA ASN A 128 -9.71 12.80 22.34
C ASN A 128 -8.45 11.93 22.41
N PHE A 129 -8.15 11.19 21.33
CA PHE A 129 -6.96 10.35 21.25
C PHE A 129 -5.69 11.17 20.97
N LYS A 130 -4.61 10.82 21.64
CA LYS A 130 -3.28 11.42 21.48
C LYS A 130 -2.56 10.73 20.32
N VAL A 131 -2.83 11.19 19.12
CA VAL A 131 -2.24 10.69 17.89
C VAL A 131 -1.92 11.83 16.92
N ASP A 132 -0.88 11.63 16.12
CA ASP A 132 -0.63 12.41 14.91
C ASP A 132 -1.01 11.56 13.68
N ILE A 133 -1.77 12.17 12.76
CA ILE A 133 -2.31 11.48 11.58
C ILE A 133 -2.00 12.31 10.35
N ILE A 134 -1.16 11.76 9.48
CA ILE A 134 -0.70 12.42 8.25
C ILE A 134 -0.75 11.47 7.06
N GLU A 135 -0.67 12.03 5.86
CA GLU A 135 -0.22 11.32 4.67
C GLU A 135 1.29 11.53 4.52
N PRO A 136 2.11 10.48 4.65
CA PRO A 136 3.53 10.58 4.36
C PRO A 136 3.74 10.75 2.84
N ASP A 137 4.83 11.39 2.45
CA ASP A 137 5.22 11.56 1.04
C ASP A 137 5.76 10.23 0.47
N ILE A 138 4.85 9.28 0.26
CA ILE A 138 5.13 7.91 -0.17
C ILE A 138 4.24 7.56 -1.36
N TYR A 139 4.87 7.03 -2.40
CA TYR A 139 4.22 6.68 -3.66
C TYR A 139 4.52 5.22 -4.00
N PRO A 140 3.59 4.28 -3.75
CA PRO A 140 3.85 2.87 -3.97
C PRO A 140 3.89 2.50 -5.45
N LEU A 141 4.78 1.56 -5.77
CA LEU A 141 4.79 0.79 -7.00
C LEU A 141 4.44 -0.65 -6.69
N ALA A 142 3.63 -1.29 -7.52
CA ALA A 142 3.37 -2.71 -7.44
C ALA A 142 4.22 -3.45 -8.48
N ILE A 143 4.94 -4.47 -8.04
CA ILE A 143 5.72 -5.39 -8.88
C ILE A 143 4.99 -6.73 -8.85
N GLN A 144 4.44 -7.14 -9.97
CA GLN A 144 3.54 -8.30 -10.05
C GLN A 144 3.98 -9.26 -11.16
N GLY A 145 3.83 -10.56 -10.92
CA GLY A 145 4.08 -11.61 -11.89
C GLY A 145 5.05 -12.67 -11.39
N PRO A 146 5.10 -13.86 -12.02
CA PRO A 146 5.89 -15.01 -11.52
C PRO A 146 7.40 -14.79 -11.49
N LYS A 147 7.91 -13.77 -12.19
CA LYS A 147 9.33 -13.37 -12.17
C LYS A 147 9.61 -12.16 -11.25
N SER A 148 8.64 -11.73 -10.45
CA SER A 148 8.80 -10.59 -9.53
C SER A 148 9.90 -10.84 -8.51
N GLU A 149 9.97 -12.03 -7.93
CA GLU A 149 11.02 -12.39 -6.96
C GLU A 149 12.42 -12.35 -7.59
N GLU A 150 12.58 -12.82 -8.84
CA GLU A 150 13.84 -12.76 -9.57
C GLU A 150 14.28 -11.30 -9.78
N LEU A 151 13.36 -10.45 -10.29
CA LEU A 151 13.62 -9.03 -10.50
C LEU A 151 13.98 -8.33 -9.18
N MET A 152 13.19 -8.54 -8.14
CA MET A 152 13.41 -7.89 -6.86
C MET A 152 14.73 -8.36 -6.22
N SER A 153 15.12 -9.62 -6.42
CA SER A 153 16.40 -10.15 -5.95
C SER A 153 17.59 -9.53 -6.67
N SER A 154 17.46 -9.24 -7.96
CA SER A 154 18.52 -8.57 -8.73
C SER A 154 18.76 -7.14 -8.27
N ILE A 155 17.72 -6.46 -7.75
CA ILE A 155 17.78 -5.07 -7.30
C ILE A 155 18.20 -4.99 -5.81
N PHE A 156 17.58 -5.80 -4.94
CA PHE A 156 17.71 -5.70 -3.47
C PHE A 156 18.53 -6.83 -2.85
N GLY A 157 19.03 -7.76 -3.67
CA GLY A 157 19.79 -8.92 -3.26
C GLY A 157 18.93 -10.07 -2.72
N GLU A 158 19.56 -11.24 -2.54
CA GLU A 158 18.91 -12.50 -2.15
C GLU A 158 18.13 -12.45 -0.82
N LYS A 159 18.40 -11.46 0.02
CA LYS A 159 17.71 -11.29 1.31
C LYS A 159 16.20 -11.08 1.13
N ILE A 160 15.77 -10.51 -0.01
CA ILE A 160 14.35 -10.22 -0.26
C ILE A 160 13.51 -11.49 -0.36
N LYS A 161 14.08 -12.61 -0.83
CA LYS A 161 13.41 -13.93 -0.91
C LYS A 161 12.98 -14.48 0.46
N LYS A 162 13.57 -13.98 1.55
CA LYS A 162 13.20 -14.34 2.92
C LYS A 162 11.97 -13.58 3.43
N LEU A 163 11.53 -12.55 2.70
CA LEU A 163 10.33 -11.79 3.05
C LEU A 163 9.10 -12.67 2.86
N LYS A 164 8.39 -12.94 3.95
CA LYS A 164 7.20 -13.79 3.92
C LYS A 164 5.98 -13.02 3.41
N PHE A 165 5.02 -13.73 2.82
CA PHE A 165 3.75 -13.16 2.43
C PHE A 165 3.07 -12.45 3.60
N PHE A 166 2.47 -11.29 3.33
CA PHE A 166 1.90 -10.36 4.32
C PHE A 166 2.89 -9.92 5.42
N HIS A 167 4.15 -9.71 5.01
CA HIS A 167 5.17 -9.04 5.82
C HIS A 167 5.80 -7.92 4.99
N PHE A 168 6.43 -6.99 5.68
CA PHE A 168 7.29 -5.98 5.07
C PHE A 168 8.64 -5.91 5.77
N SER A 169 9.61 -5.36 5.09
CA SER A 169 10.92 -5.04 5.64
C SER A 169 11.50 -3.82 4.94
N PHE A 170 12.60 -3.32 5.49
CA PHE A 170 13.34 -2.21 4.93
C PHE A 170 14.54 -2.71 4.15
N PHE A 171 14.73 -2.18 2.95
CA PHE A 171 15.86 -2.49 2.08
C PHE A 171 16.51 -1.19 1.61
N GLU A 172 17.82 -1.22 1.39
CA GLU A 172 18.57 -0.10 0.84
C GLU A 172 18.49 -0.13 -0.70
N PHE A 173 18.25 1.02 -1.30
CA PHE A 173 18.30 1.23 -2.73
C PHE A 173 18.88 2.60 -3.03
N GLU A 174 20.02 2.65 -3.72
CA GLU A 174 20.72 3.89 -4.07
C GLU A 174 20.87 4.87 -2.88
N GLY A 175 21.29 4.36 -1.73
CA GLY A 175 21.48 5.15 -0.51
C GLY A 175 20.19 5.58 0.20
N THR A 176 19.04 5.13 -0.25
CA THR A 176 17.75 5.41 0.39
C THR A 176 17.11 4.15 0.93
N LYS A 177 16.39 4.29 2.05
CA LYS A 177 15.72 3.18 2.72
C LYS A 177 14.30 3.05 2.19
N GLN A 178 14.01 1.93 1.54
CA GLN A 178 12.71 1.61 0.98
C GLN A 178 11.96 0.61 1.86
N ILE A 179 10.65 0.75 1.97
CA ILE A 179 9.75 -0.27 2.52
C ILE A 179 9.31 -1.17 1.38
N ILE A 180 9.52 -2.48 1.55
CA ILE A 180 9.03 -3.48 0.61
C ILE A 180 8.10 -4.42 1.37
N ALA A 181 6.86 -4.51 0.92
CA ALA A 181 5.86 -5.43 1.43
C ALA A 181 5.61 -6.55 0.41
N ARG A 182 5.61 -7.79 0.86
CA ARG A 182 5.20 -8.92 0.02
C ARG A 182 3.70 -9.14 0.21
N SER A 183 2.93 -8.59 -0.70
CA SER A 183 1.47 -8.70 -0.77
C SER A 183 1.05 -8.51 -2.22
N GLY A 184 -0.18 -8.81 -2.54
CA GLY A 184 -0.70 -8.58 -3.87
C GLY A 184 -2.10 -9.16 -4.02
N TYR A 185 -2.82 -8.67 -5.00
CA TYR A 185 -4.18 -9.10 -5.32
C TYR A 185 -4.29 -9.79 -6.69
N SER A 186 -3.25 -9.72 -7.51
CA SER A 186 -3.22 -10.36 -8.84
C SER A 186 -3.12 -11.89 -8.76
N LYS A 187 -2.79 -12.44 -7.59
CA LYS A 187 -2.44 -13.86 -7.38
C LYS A 187 -1.22 -14.33 -8.18
N GLN A 188 -0.43 -13.41 -8.64
CA GLN A 188 0.88 -13.59 -9.24
C GLN A 188 1.90 -13.00 -8.27
N ASP A 189 2.77 -13.83 -7.74
CA ASP A 189 3.77 -13.42 -6.74
C ASP A 189 5.03 -12.94 -7.43
#